data_bb6c1bf37fac2b87398b4c214e88aa89
#
_entry.id   bb6c1bf37fac2b87398b4c214e88aa89
#
_cell.length_a   1.000
_cell.length_b   1.000
_cell.length_c   1.000
_cell.angle_alpha   90.00
_cell.angle_beta   90.00
_cell.angle_gamma   90.00
#
_symmetry.space_group_name_H-M   'P 1'
#
loop_
_entity.id
_entity.type
_entity.pdbx_description
1 polymer ?
#
loop_
_entity_poly.entity_id
_entity_poly.type
_entity_poly.pdbx_seq_one_letter_code
_entity_poly.pdbx_strand_id
1 'polypeptide(L)'
;MNKKLDLRLAAACAALFAGSTLAQTPPPAPAAMPAPAAAPAAAEPDWTFASNVGIFSQYVFRGISQTNEKPAVQGGFDLSHKGGFYLGTWLSNVSWLSDCQCGVSNSLEWDMYGGYKWDLGSDFVWDNGFLYYLYPGSYPSGFTSPNTTEFYTAINWKMLQLKWSVTLGNKTFGIANSSGSNYIEGNVNYDIIDKVNDYIGKVTLIGHVGHQSFHNNNDFSYTDWKGGVAADVMGVTVGLVGTGTNAKSAFYTNSYGKDLGSGQFVAYVQKSF
;
A
#
# COMPACT_ATOMS: atom_id res chain seq x y z
N MET A 1 -20.87 39.38 7.11
CA MET A 1 -21.71 38.19 7.07
C MET A 1 -20.78 36.98 7.15
N ASN A 2 -20.62 36.46 8.37
CA ASN A 2 -19.73 35.29 8.63
C ASN A 2 -20.50 33.99 8.35
N LYS A 3 -20.12 33.28 7.31
CA LYS A 3 -20.53 31.87 7.13
C LYS A 3 -19.55 31.00 7.91
N LYS A 4 -20.02 30.46 9.04
CA LYS A 4 -19.33 29.40 9.77
C LYS A 4 -19.28 28.16 8.89
N LEU A 5 -18.08 27.67 8.62
CA LEU A 5 -17.81 26.41 7.97
C LEU A 5 -18.08 25.31 9.00
N ASP A 6 -19.22 24.64 8.92
CA ASP A 6 -19.51 23.46 9.73
C ASP A 6 -18.71 22.29 9.16
N LEU A 7 -17.58 21.97 9.79
CA LEU A 7 -16.79 20.77 9.52
C LEU A 7 -17.49 19.57 10.16
N ARG A 8 -18.35 18.87 9.43
CA ARG A 8 -18.80 17.53 9.83
C ARG A 8 -17.79 16.51 9.32
N LEU A 9 -16.92 16.06 10.22
CA LEU A 9 -15.97 14.99 10.00
C LEU A 9 -16.73 13.67 9.87
N ALA A 10 -16.79 13.09 8.66
CA ALA A 10 -17.23 11.72 8.47
C ALA A 10 -16.05 10.77 8.73
N ALA A 11 -16.22 9.86 9.69
CA ALA A 11 -15.24 8.85 10.01
C ALA A 11 -15.11 7.86 8.84
N ALA A 12 -13.97 7.82 8.18
CA ALA A 12 -13.62 6.80 7.20
C ALA A 12 -12.44 5.99 7.75
N CYS A 13 -12.70 4.76 8.22
CA CYS A 13 -11.65 3.80 8.49
C CYS A 13 -11.06 3.32 7.16
N ALA A 14 -10.01 3.97 6.69
CA ALA A 14 -9.26 3.53 5.53
C ALA A 14 -8.18 2.52 5.99
N ALA A 15 -8.33 1.26 5.61
CA ALA A 15 -7.27 0.27 5.76
C ALA A 15 -6.21 0.53 4.68
N LEU A 16 -5.04 0.99 5.09
CA LEU A 16 -3.89 1.16 4.21
C LEU A 16 -3.05 -0.11 4.25
N PHE A 17 -3.13 -0.89 3.20
CA PHE A 17 -2.20 -1.99 2.95
C PHE A 17 -0.95 -1.47 2.26
N ALA A 18 0.14 -2.22 2.32
CA ALA A 18 1.36 -1.97 1.57
C ALA A 18 1.06 -2.03 0.07
N GLY A 19 0.86 -0.89 -0.53
CA GLY A 19 0.26 -0.72 -1.86
C GLY A 19 -1.08 -0.02 -1.67
N SER A 20 -1.13 1.30 -1.90
CA SER A 20 -2.25 2.20 -1.62
C SER A 20 -3.56 1.73 -2.23
N THR A 21 -4.33 0.89 -1.55
CA THR A 21 -5.69 0.56 -1.92
C THR A 21 -6.64 1.40 -1.09
N LEU A 22 -7.31 2.36 -1.72
CA LEU A 22 -8.41 3.09 -1.12
C LEU A 22 -9.64 2.17 -1.08
N ALA A 23 -9.99 1.66 0.08
CA ALA A 23 -11.29 1.01 0.27
C ALA A 23 -12.38 2.10 0.26
N GLN A 24 -13.27 2.05 -0.72
CA GLN A 24 -14.42 2.95 -0.79
C GLN A 24 -15.56 2.45 0.10
N THR A 25 -16.15 3.36 0.90
CA THR A 25 -17.47 3.15 1.50
C THR A 25 -18.56 3.32 0.42
N PRO A 26 -19.63 2.52 0.42
CA PRO A 26 -20.73 2.68 -0.54
C PRO A 26 -21.46 4.00 -0.33
N PRO A 27 -22.02 4.62 -1.42
CA PRO A 27 -22.70 5.89 -1.36
C PRO A 27 -24.01 5.79 -0.56
N PRO A 28 -24.46 6.89 0.11
CA PRO A 28 -25.76 6.91 0.79
C PRO A 28 -26.89 6.81 -0.24
N ALA A 29 -27.89 6.00 0.07
CA ALA A 29 -29.07 5.82 -0.73
C ALA A 29 -29.94 7.10 -0.79
N PRO A 30 -30.68 7.35 -1.91
CA PRO A 30 -31.59 8.48 -2.02
C PRO A 30 -32.74 8.36 -1.00
N ALA A 31 -33.19 9.51 -0.50
CA ALA A 31 -34.26 9.60 0.49
C ALA A 31 -35.53 8.91 0.01
N ALA A 32 -35.95 7.88 0.74
CA ALA A 32 -37.13 7.08 0.41
C ALA A 32 -38.40 7.70 1.00
N MET A 33 -39.47 7.62 0.23
CA MET A 33 -40.87 7.84 0.65
C MET A 33 -41.23 6.78 1.73
N PRO A 34 -42.22 7.06 2.64
CA PRO A 34 -42.54 6.14 3.73
C PRO A 34 -43.03 4.80 3.17
N ALA A 35 -42.28 3.75 3.45
CA ALA A 35 -42.56 2.40 3.05
C ALA A 35 -43.29 1.61 4.16
N PRO A 36 -44.05 0.56 3.82
CA PRO A 36 -44.68 -0.33 4.79
C PRO A 36 -43.63 -1.00 5.67
N ALA A 37 -44.02 -1.39 6.90
CA ALA A 37 -43.15 -1.92 7.94
C ALA A 37 -42.02 -2.81 7.42
N ALA A 38 -40.80 -2.38 7.63
CA ALA A 38 -39.58 -3.02 7.13
C ALA A 38 -39.45 -4.44 7.70
N ALA A 39 -39.21 -5.40 6.82
CA ALA A 39 -38.65 -6.69 7.21
C ALA A 39 -37.34 -6.46 7.98
N PRO A 40 -36.96 -7.33 8.97
CA PRO A 40 -35.73 -7.20 9.69
C PRO A 40 -34.56 -7.03 8.70
N ALA A 41 -33.72 -6.00 8.90
CA ALA A 41 -32.52 -5.83 8.09
C ALA A 41 -31.72 -7.13 8.12
N ALA A 42 -31.33 -7.65 6.96
CA ALA A 42 -30.47 -8.82 6.89
C ALA A 42 -29.20 -8.53 7.70
N ALA A 43 -28.82 -9.47 8.57
CA ALA A 43 -27.59 -9.31 9.36
C ALA A 43 -26.40 -9.14 8.41
N GLU A 44 -25.57 -8.15 8.66
CA GLU A 44 -24.33 -7.93 7.93
C GLU A 44 -23.49 -9.22 7.96
N PRO A 45 -22.93 -9.66 6.83
CA PRO A 45 -22.15 -10.88 6.80
C PRO A 45 -20.93 -10.77 7.73
N ASP A 46 -20.61 -11.84 8.43
CA ASP A 46 -19.45 -11.87 9.32
C ASP A 46 -18.12 -11.70 8.57
N TRP A 47 -18.11 -12.06 7.30
CA TRP A 47 -16.96 -11.98 6.39
C TRP A 47 -17.25 -11.05 5.23
N THR A 48 -16.29 -10.19 4.93
CA THR A 48 -16.30 -9.31 3.75
C THR A 48 -15.15 -9.68 2.85
N PHE A 49 -15.43 -9.86 1.56
CA PHE A 49 -14.44 -10.07 0.51
C PHE A 49 -14.31 -8.80 -0.32
N ALA A 50 -13.07 -8.38 -0.58
CA ALA A 50 -12.73 -7.28 -1.46
C ALA A 50 -11.65 -7.70 -2.46
N SER A 51 -11.60 -7.04 -3.59
CA SER A 51 -10.54 -7.24 -4.59
C SER A 51 -10.21 -5.94 -5.28
N ASN A 52 -9.02 -5.87 -5.84
CA ASN A 52 -8.59 -4.71 -6.62
C ASN A 52 -7.68 -5.13 -7.78
N VAL A 53 -7.65 -4.30 -8.82
CA VAL A 53 -6.71 -4.42 -9.93
C VAL A 53 -6.38 -3.03 -10.46
N GLY A 54 -5.13 -2.79 -10.83
CA GLY A 54 -4.69 -1.51 -11.37
C GLY A 54 -3.54 -1.64 -12.37
N ILE A 55 -3.42 -0.60 -13.19
CA ILE A 55 -2.29 -0.39 -14.10
C ILE A 55 -1.56 0.87 -13.63
N PHE A 56 -0.26 0.73 -13.45
CA PHE A 56 0.62 1.77 -12.96
C PHE A 56 1.70 2.04 -14.01
N SER A 57 2.12 3.30 -14.15
CA SER A 57 3.23 3.64 -15.06
C SER A 57 4.53 2.94 -14.66
N GLN A 58 4.66 2.60 -13.37
CA GLN A 58 5.73 1.77 -12.79
C GLN A 58 5.34 1.32 -11.38
N TYR A 59 6.00 0.29 -10.87
CA TYR A 59 5.90 -0.11 -9.47
C TYR A 59 7.04 0.49 -8.64
N VAL A 60 6.70 1.25 -7.61
CA VAL A 60 7.66 1.81 -6.65
C VAL A 60 7.33 1.30 -5.26
N PHE A 61 8.28 0.60 -4.63
CA PHE A 61 8.19 0.08 -3.27
C PHE A 61 9.18 0.80 -2.36
N ARG A 62 8.71 1.41 -1.28
CA ARG A 62 9.54 2.21 -0.35
C ARG A 62 10.49 3.16 -1.10
N GLY A 63 9.97 3.86 -2.11
CA GLY A 63 10.73 4.81 -2.92
C GLY A 63 11.63 4.22 -4.01
N ILE A 64 11.80 2.89 -4.09
CA ILE A 64 12.67 2.22 -5.04
C ILE A 64 11.85 1.58 -6.17
N SER A 65 12.18 1.88 -7.45
CA SER A 65 11.51 1.29 -8.61
C SER A 65 11.76 -0.22 -8.68
N GLN A 66 10.67 -1.00 -8.79
CA GLN A 66 10.69 -2.46 -8.88
C GLN A 66 10.59 -2.98 -10.32
N THR A 67 10.20 -2.10 -11.25
CA THR A 67 9.96 -2.45 -12.66
C THR A 67 10.87 -1.69 -13.62
N ASN A 68 11.99 -1.12 -13.14
CA ASN A 68 12.92 -0.33 -13.95
C ASN A 68 12.19 0.83 -14.69
N GLU A 69 11.24 1.48 -14.00
CA GLU A 69 10.36 2.54 -14.51
C GLU A 69 9.48 2.11 -15.72
N LYS A 70 9.16 0.82 -15.80
CA LYS A 70 8.25 0.25 -16.81
C LYS A 70 6.88 -0.05 -16.19
N PRO A 71 5.82 -0.14 -17.01
CA PRO A 71 4.48 -0.39 -16.53
C PRO A 71 4.34 -1.63 -15.64
N ALA A 72 3.51 -1.50 -14.62
CA ALA A 72 3.12 -2.56 -13.72
C ALA A 72 1.62 -2.82 -13.76
N VAL A 73 1.24 -4.09 -13.68
CA VAL A 73 -0.12 -4.54 -13.37
C VAL A 73 -0.09 -5.10 -11.96
N GLN A 74 -0.96 -4.57 -11.12
CA GLN A 74 -1.02 -4.91 -9.70
C GLN A 74 -2.44 -5.25 -9.30
N GLY A 75 -2.60 -6.16 -8.34
CA GLY A 75 -3.92 -6.49 -7.83
C GLY A 75 -3.87 -7.45 -6.66
N GLY A 76 -5.00 -7.56 -5.97
CA GLY A 76 -5.06 -8.38 -4.77
C GLY A 76 -6.49 -8.74 -4.34
N PHE A 77 -6.54 -9.58 -3.33
CA PHE A 77 -7.76 -10.05 -2.70
C PHE A 77 -7.61 -9.95 -1.19
N ASP A 78 -8.67 -9.50 -0.54
CA ASP A 78 -8.76 -9.32 0.91
C ASP A 78 -10.00 -10.02 1.44
N LEU A 79 -9.85 -10.75 2.53
CA LEU A 79 -10.92 -11.34 3.32
C LEU A 79 -10.82 -10.78 4.74
N SER A 80 -11.87 -10.15 5.22
CA SER A 80 -11.92 -9.60 6.57
C SER A 80 -13.14 -10.07 7.34
N HIS A 81 -12.95 -10.30 8.63
CA HIS A 81 -13.99 -10.68 9.56
C HIS A 81 -14.36 -9.48 10.45
N LYS A 82 -15.64 -9.29 10.72
CA LYS A 82 -16.14 -8.18 11.56
C LYS A 82 -15.50 -8.12 12.96
N GLY A 83 -14.97 -9.25 13.45
CA GLY A 83 -14.24 -9.33 14.71
C GLY A 83 -12.80 -8.82 14.65
N GLY A 84 -12.34 -8.29 13.49
CA GLY A 84 -11.02 -7.68 13.33
C GLY A 84 -9.98 -8.57 12.64
N PHE A 85 -10.20 -9.88 12.50
CA PHE A 85 -9.29 -10.76 11.76
C PHE A 85 -9.34 -10.49 10.27
N TYR A 86 -8.19 -10.56 9.58
CA TYR A 86 -8.11 -10.45 8.13
C TYR A 86 -6.99 -11.29 7.54
N LEU A 87 -7.14 -11.60 6.25
CA LEU A 87 -6.20 -12.34 5.43
C LEU A 87 -6.25 -11.76 4.02
N GLY A 88 -5.11 -11.66 3.34
CA GLY A 88 -5.08 -11.16 1.98
C GLY A 88 -3.88 -11.63 1.19
N THR A 89 -3.92 -11.32 -0.10
CA THR A 89 -2.82 -11.55 -1.04
C THR A 89 -2.77 -10.43 -2.06
N TRP A 90 -1.56 -10.11 -2.50
CA TRP A 90 -1.33 -9.10 -3.52
C TRP A 90 -0.23 -9.55 -4.47
N LEU A 91 -0.31 -9.11 -5.73
CA LEU A 91 0.62 -9.50 -6.79
C LEU A 91 0.99 -8.30 -7.65
N SER A 92 2.23 -8.31 -8.13
CA SER A 92 2.73 -7.36 -9.14
C SER A 92 3.76 -8.01 -10.03
N ASN A 93 3.82 -7.59 -11.29
CA ASN A 93 5.04 -7.86 -12.06
C ASN A 93 6.19 -7.01 -11.52
N VAL A 94 7.39 -7.58 -11.55
CA VAL A 94 8.65 -6.93 -11.16
C VAL A 94 9.76 -7.28 -12.14
N SER A 95 10.84 -6.49 -12.16
CA SER A 95 12.03 -6.79 -12.97
C SER A 95 13.35 -6.62 -12.21
N TRP A 96 13.34 -5.98 -11.03
CA TRP A 96 14.55 -5.61 -10.30
C TRP A 96 15.51 -6.78 -10.04
N LEU A 97 14.98 -7.99 -9.85
CA LEU A 97 15.78 -9.21 -9.65
C LEU A 97 16.39 -9.71 -10.96
N SER A 98 15.64 -9.73 -12.05
CA SER A 98 16.14 -10.14 -13.37
C SER A 98 17.04 -9.08 -14.01
N ASP A 99 16.84 -7.80 -13.66
CA ASP A 99 17.66 -6.67 -14.13
C ASP A 99 19.10 -6.69 -13.59
N CYS A 100 19.43 -7.55 -12.60
CA CYS A 100 20.81 -7.75 -12.17
C CYS A 100 21.68 -8.39 -13.27
N GLN A 101 21.10 -9.01 -14.30
CA GLN A 101 21.80 -9.77 -15.35
C GLN A 101 22.71 -10.86 -14.78
N CYS A 102 22.38 -11.39 -13.61
CA CYS A 102 23.17 -12.34 -12.85
C CYS A 102 22.60 -13.77 -12.90
N GLY A 103 21.79 -14.09 -13.91
CA GLY A 103 21.20 -15.42 -14.11
C GLY A 103 19.93 -15.67 -13.29
N VAL A 104 19.37 -14.65 -12.65
CA VAL A 104 18.07 -14.74 -11.99
C VAL A 104 16.95 -14.62 -13.02
N SER A 105 15.96 -15.50 -12.92
CA SER A 105 14.72 -15.43 -13.71
C SER A 105 13.55 -15.27 -12.75
N ASN A 106 13.11 -14.02 -12.53
CA ASN A 106 11.94 -13.65 -11.75
C ASN A 106 11.24 -12.48 -12.44
N SER A 107 9.92 -12.53 -12.46
CA SER A 107 9.07 -11.46 -13.02
C SER A 107 7.83 -11.16 -12.18
N LEU A 108 7.70 -11.78 -11.01
CA LEU A 108 6.54 -11.70 -10.15
C LEU A 108 6.95 -11.48 -8.69
N GLU A 109 6.25 -10.59 -8.03
CA GLU A 109 6.14 -10.49 -6.58
C GLU A 109 4.77 -10.98 -6.16
N TRP A 110 4.73 -11.86 -5.18
CA TRP A 110 3.52 -12.39 -4.60
C TRP A 110 3.56 -12.25 -3.09
N ASP A 111 2.70 -11.41 -2.57
CA ASP A 111 2.57 -11.12 -1.14
C ASP A 111 1.40 -11.87 -0.53
N MET A 112 1.64 -12.44 0.64
CA MET A 112 0.62 -13.07 1.48
C MET A 112 0.67 -12.43 2.85
N TYR A 113 -0.46 -11.96 3.34
CA TYR A 113 -0.53 -11.27 4.61
C TYR A 113 -1.77 -11.63 5.40
N GLY A 114 -1.69 -11.42 6.70
CA GLY A 114 -2.82 -11.60 7.61
C GLY A 114 -2.52 -11.01 8.97
N GLY A 115 -3.57 -10.69 9.70
CA GLY A 115 -3.42 -10.05 10.98
C GLY A 115 -4.73 -9.83 11.70
N TYR A 116 -4.66 -8.94 12.66
CA TYR A 116 -5.79 -8.56 13.48
C TYR A 116 -5.80 -7.06 13.76
N LYS A 117 -6.98 -6.44 13.61
CA LYS A 117 -7.26 -5.04 13.90
C LYS A 117 -8.09 -4.92 15.16
N TRP A 118 -7.60 -4.16 16.12
CA TRP A 118 -8.32 -3.78 17.33
C TRP A 118 -8.90 -2.39 17.17
N ASP A 119 -10.20 -2.25 17.26
CA ASP A 119 -10.84 -0.95 17.41
C ASP A 119 -10.63 -0.48 18.86
N LEU A 120 -9.88 0.61 19.03
CA LEU A 120 -9.58 1.21 20.33
C LEU A 120 -10.55 2.34 20.69
N GLY A 121 -11.54 2.61 19.82
CA GLY A 121 -12.45 3.75 19.96
C GLY A 121 -11.83 5.09 19.53
N SER A 122 -12.65 6.11 19.41
CA SER A 122 -12.22 7.49 19.02
C SER A 122 -11.45 7.55 17.70
N ASP A 123 -11.84 6.70 16.74
CA ASP A 123 -11.21 6.56 15.42
C ASP A 123 -9.79 5.95 15.44
N PHE A 124 -9.34 5.40 16.58
CA PHE A 124 -8.06 4.68 16.65
C PHE A 124 -8.25 3.21 16.36
N VAL A 125 -7.47 2.70 15.42
CA VAL A 125 -7.37 1.27 15.11
C VAL A 125 -5.92 0.83 15.24
N TRP A 126 -5.67 -0.19 16.06
CA TRP A 126 -4.38 -0.83 16.18
C TRP A 126 -4.35 -2.10 15.34
N ASP A 127 -3.43 -2.18 14.40
CA ASP A 127 -3.29 -3.28 13.44
C ASP A 127 -1.96 -4.00 13.64
N ASN A 128 -2.00 -5.32 13.74
CA ASN A 128 -0.80 -6.16 13.83
C ASN A 128 -0.94 -7.34 12.89
N GLY A 129 0.14 -7.65 12.17
CA GLY A 129 0.10 -8.74 11.22
C GLY A 129 1.47 -9.19 10.76
N PHE A 130 1.43 -10.18 9.89
CA PHE A 130 2.59 -10.72 9.20
C PHE A 130 2.40 -10.53 7.70
N LEU A 131 3.50 -10.28 7.00
CA LEU A 131 3.56 -10.17 5.55
C LEU A 131 4.73 -11.01 5.05
N TYR A 132 4.46 -11.87 4.09
CA TYR A 132 5.46 -12.68 3.40
C TYR A 132 5.55 -12.25 1.95
N TYR A 133 6.70 -11.71 1.57
CA TYR A 133 7.06 -11.38 0.20
C TYR A 133 7.67 -12.61 -0.46
N LEU A 134 7.05 -13.11 -1.51
CA LEU A 134 7.50 -14.24 -2.30
C LEU A 134 7.87 -13.78 -3.71
N TYR A 135 9.08 -14.11 -4.13
CA TYR A 135 9.57 -13.86 -5.48
C TYR A 135 9.82 -15.21 -6.19
N PRO A 136 8.77 -15.80 -6.80
CA PRO A 136 8.90 -17.09 -7.49
C PRO A 136 9.78 -16.94 -8.71
N GLY A 137 10.72 -17.89 -8.89
CA GLY A 137 11.66 -17.84 -10.02
C GLY A 137 12.82 -18.80 -9.87
N SER A 138 13.76 -18.73 -10.81
CA SER A 138 15.01 -19.51 -10.79
C SER A 138 16.16 -18.62 -10.35
N TYR A 139 16.96 -19.13 -9.42
CA TYR A 139 18.09 -18.42 -8.83
C TYR A 139 19.36 -19.24 -8.99
N PRO A 140 20.50 -18.62 -9.34
CA PRO A 140 21.79 -19.31 -9.38
C PRO A 140 22.19 -19.87 -8.02
N SER A 141 23.03 -20.89 -8.01
CA SER A 141 23.58 -21.44 -6.78
C SER A 141 24.32 -20.35 -5.99
N GLY A 142 24.05 -20.27 -4.68
CA GLY A 142 24.64 -19.26 -3.79
C GLY A 142 23.94 -17.89 -3.81
N PHE A 143 22.94 -17.68 -4.64
CA PHE A 143 22.15 -16.44 -4.62
C PHE A 143 21.33 -16.36 -3.33
N THR A 144 21.42 -15.22 -2.64
CA THR A 144 20.61 -15.00 -1.43
C THR A 144 19.17 -14.75 -1.82
N SER A 145 18.26 -15.64 -1.43
CA SER A 145 16.83 -15.52 -1.74
C SER A 145 16.27 -14.17 -1.29
N PRO A 146 15.53 -13.43 -2.12
CA PRO A 146 14.91 -12.17 -1.78
C PRO A 146 13.65 -12.33 -0.93
N ASN A 147 13.09 -13.53 -0.82
CA ASN A 147 11.90 -13.78 -0.03
C ASN A 147 12.09 -13.29 1.41
N THR A 148 11.14 -12.51 1.88
CA THR A 148 11.23 -11.81 3.17
C THR A 148 9.94 -11.97 3.94
N THR A 149 10.04 -12.22 5.25
CA THR A 149 8.90 -12.19 6.16
C THR A 149 9.04 -10.99 7.07
N GLU A 150 7.99 -10.21 7.19
CA GLU A 150 7.92 -9.09 8.14
C GLU A 150 6.78 -9.31 9.14
N PHE A 151 7.03 -8.98 10.40
CA PHE A 151 5.98 -8.61 11.35
C PHE A 151 5.76 -7.11 11.24
N TYR A 152 4.52 -6.66 11.32
CA TYR A 152 4.22 -5.23 11.38
C TYR A 152 3.21 -4.91 12.46
N THR A 153 3.30 -3.67 12.94
CA THR A 153 2.33 -3.03 13.82
C THR A 153 2.04 -1.62 13.31
N ALA A 154 0.79 -1.20 13.35
CA ALA A 154 0.39 0.13 12.90
C ALA A 154 -0.70 0.71 13.80
N ILE A 155 -0.64 2.02 14.00
CA ILE A 155 -1.74 2.81 14.55
C ILE A 155 -2.32 3.64 13.41
N ASN A 156 -3.62 3.50 13.20
CA ASN A 156 -4.40 4.31 12.27
C ASN A 156 -5.28 5.25 13.09
N TRP A 157 -5.30 6.52 12.71
CA TRP A 157 -6.16 7.52 13.29
C TRP A 157 -6.66 8.49 12.21
N LYS A 158 -7.94 8.38 11.87
CA LYS A 158 -8.55 9.16 10.78
C LYS A 158 -7.75 9.02 9.47
N MET A 159 -7.20 10.14 8.98
CA MET A 159 -6.39 10.19 7.77
C MET A 159 -4.92 9.79 7.97
N LEU A 160 -4.49 9.53 9.21
CA LEU A 160 -3.10 9.29 9.56
C LEU A 160 -2.85 7.82 9.87
N GLN A 161 -1.68 7.33 9.46
CA GLN A 161 -1.15 6.04 9.87
C GLN A 161 0.31 6.18 10.26
N LEU A 162 0.69 5.55 11.38
CA LEU A 162 2.08 5.27 11.73
C LEU A 162 2.25 3.75 11.73
N LYS A 163 3.20 3.23 10.94
CA LYS A 163 3.47 1.79 10.84
C LYS A 163 4.95 1.51 11.05
N TRP A 164 5.24 0.41 11.71
CA TRP A 164 6.57 -0.15 11.85
C TRP A 164 6.55 -1.61 11.42
N SER A 165 7.49 -1.99 10.55
CA SER A 165 7.67 -3.35 10.06
C SER A 165 9.06 -3.83 10.41
N VAL A 166 9.22 -5.07 10.81
CA VAL A 166 10.52 -5.67 11.13
C VAL A 166 10.68 -7.00 10.42
N THR A 167 11.82 -7.20 9.77
CA THR A 167 12.15 -8.45 9.12
C THR A 167 12.38 -9.55 10.14
N LEU A 168 11.73 -10.68 9.93
CA LEU A 168 11.93 -11.93 10.64
C LEU A 168 12.86 -12.83 9.82
N GLY A 169 13.89 -13.37 10.45
CA GLY A 169 14.92 -14.16 9.77
C GLY A 169 16.23 -13.40 9.58
N ASN A 170 17.17 -13.96 8.82
CA ASN A 170 18.54 -13.45 8.72
C ASN A 170 18.84 -12.70 7.40
N LYS A 171 17.82 -12.41 6.62
CA LYS A 171 17.93 -11.71 5.33
C LYS A 171 16.71 -10.85 5.07
N THR A 172 16.91 -9.72 4.39
CA THR A 172 15.89 -8.75 4.00
C THR A 172 16.08 -8.43 2.52
N PHE A 173 15.11 -8.79 1.66
CA PHE A 173 15.11 -8.52 0.21
C PHE A 173 16.44 -8.90 -0.48
N GLY A 174 16.98 -10.10 -0.16
CA GLY A 174 18.25 -10.59 -0.74
C GLY A 174 19.52 -10.11 -0.04
N ILE A 175 19.46 -9.19 0.91
CA ILE A 175 20.60 -8.74 1.71
C ILE A 175 20.78 -9.71 2.88
N ALA A 176 21.88 -10.43 2.87
CA ALA A 176 22.23 -11.40 3.92
C ALA A 176 22.66 -10.69 5.22
N ASN A 177 22.64 -11.42 6.34
CA ASN A 177 23.06 -10.92 7.67
C ASN A 177 22.34 -9.61 8.07
N SER A 178 21.05 -9.52 7.78
CA SER A 178 20.24 -8.32 7.99
C SER A 178 19.04 -8.57 8.92
N SER A 179 19.16 -9.53 9.84
CA SER A 179 18.13 -9.83 10.85
C SER A 179 17.76 -8.60 11.66
N GLY A 180 16.46 -8.33 11.82
CA GLY A 180 15.98 -7.16 12.55
C GLY A 180 16.02 -5.85 11.75
N SER A 181 16.35 -5.90 10.45
CA SER A 181 16.09 -4.77 9.56
C SER A 181 14.63 -4.35 9.65
N ASN A 182 14.39 -3.05 9.61
CA ASN A 182 13.06 -2.54 9.87
C ASN A 182 12.73 -1.32 9.00
N TYR A 183 11.43 -1.07 8.86
CA TYR A 183 10.91 0.09 8.16
C TYR A 183 9.87 0.78 9.04
N ILE A 184 10.06 2.06 9.30
CA ILE A 184 9.08 2.90 9.98
C ILE A 184 8.54 3.91 8.98
N GLU A 185 7.22 4.09 8.95
CA GLU A 185 6.57 4.98 8.00
C GLU A 185 5.41 5.75 8.61
N GLY A 186 5.24 6.98 8.14
CA GLY A 186 4.07 7.81 8.39
C GLY A 186 3.33 8.08 7.07
N ASN A 187 2.03 7.87 7.07
CA ASN A 187 1.16 8.05 5.91
C ASN A 187 0.04 9.02 6.23
N VAL A 188 -0.36 9.82 5.24
CA VAL A 188 -1.55 10.66 5.27
C VAL A 188 -2.32 10.51 3.96
N ASN A 189 -3.65 10.25 4.08
CA ASN A 189 -4.58 10.33 2.96
C ASN A 189 -5.73 11.24 3.40
N TYR A 190 -5.77 12.44 2.84
CA TYR A 190 -6.71 13.48 3.24
C TYR A 190 -7.65 13.83 2.09
N ASP A 191 -8.92 13.55 2.29
CA ASP A 191 -9.96 13.89 1.31
C ASP A 191 -10.20 15.39 1.34
N ILE A 192 -9.78 16.09 0.27
CA ILE A 192 -9.88 17.55 0.13
C ILE A 192 -11.21 17.96 -0.51
N ILE A 193 -11.82 17.05 -1.28
CA ILE A 193 -13.10 17.26 -1.94
C ILE A 193 -13.87 15.93 -1.89
N ASP A 194 -15.09 15.94 -1.38
CA ASP A 194 -15.94 14.75 -1.30
C ASP A 194 -16.56 14.40 -2.66
N LYS A 195 -16.91 15.43 -3.46
CA LYS A 195 -17.46 15.27 -4.80
C LYS A 195 -17.23 16.54 -5.61
N VAL A 196 -16.66 16.39 -6.80
CA VAL A 196 -16.49 17.50 -7.75
C VAL A 196 -17.74 17.65 -8.63
N ASN A 197 -18.17 16.54 -9.28
CA ASN A 197 -19.37 16.47 -10.14
C ASN A 197 -19.83 15.01 -10.26
N ASP A 198 -20.74 14.72 -11.21
CA ASP A 198 -21.28 13.36 -11.41
C ASP A 198 -20.29 12.37 -12.01
N TYR A 199 -19.18 12.83 -12.60
CA TYR A 199 -18.13 12.01 -13.19
C TYR A 199 -16.89 11.90 -12.31
N ILE A 200 -16.64 12.94 -11.49
CA ILE A 200 -15.50 13.03 -10.59
C ILE A 200 -16.03 13.10 -9.15
N GLY A 201 -15.77 12.07 -8.41
CA GLY A 201 -16.12 11.95 -7.01
C GLY A 201 -15.10 12.60 -6.11
N LYS A 202 -14.62 11.84 -5.15
CA LYS A 202 -13.68 12.26 -4.13
C LYS A 202 -12.31 12.58 -4.71
N VAL A 203 -11.65 13.61 -4.15
CA VAL A 203 -10.25 13.94 -4.43
C VAL A 203 -9.45 13.85 -3.13
N THR A 204 -8.39 13.05 -3.13
CA THR A 204 -7.57 12.75 -1.96
C THR A 204 -6.14 13.24 -2.17
N LEU A 205 -5.61 13.95 -1.19
CA LEU A 205 -4.17 14.22 -1.06
C LEU A 205 -3.49 13.01 -0.42
N ILE A 206 -2.34 12.64 -0.98
CA ILE A 206 -1.50 11.54 -0.54
C ILE A 206 -0.17 12.10 -0.06
N GLY A 207 0.25 11.72 1.14
CA GLY A 207 1.56 12.03 1.69
C GLY A 207 2.15 10.84 2.41
N HIS A 208 3.47 10.68 2.31
CA HIS A 208 4.19 9.59 2.93
C HIS A 208 5.64 9.97 3.20
N VAL A 209 6.17 9.49 4.30
CA VAL A 209 7.60 9.45 4.61
C VAL A 209 7.91 8.14 5.33
N GLY A 210 9.02 7.51 4.96
CA GLY A 210 9.47 6.27 5.57
C GLY A 210 10.98 6.21 5.71
N HIS A 211 11.46 5.35 6.61
CA HIS A 211 12.88 5.07 6.80
C HIS A 211 13.12 3.57 6.85
N GLN A 212 13.90 3.07 5.91
CA GLN A 212 14.39 1.69 5.85
C GLN A 212 15.75 1.60 6.53
N SER A 213 15.82 0.82 7.61
CA SER A 213 17.08 0.49 8.28
C SER A 213 17.48 -0.94 7.94
N PHE A 214 18.67 -1.14 7.39
CA PHE A 214 19.26 -2.46 7.20
C PHE A 214 20.29 -2.75 8.29
N HIS A 215 19.92 -3.62 9.24
CA HIS A 215 20.81 -4.01 10.33
C HIS A 215 22.06 -4.71 9.75
N ASN A 216 23.23 -4.39 10.30
CA ASN A 216 24.56 -4.81 9.82
C ASN A 216 24.92 -4.37 8.38
N ASN A 217 24.03 -3.66 7.68
CA ASN A 217 24.19 -3.27 6.28
C ASN A 217 23.76 -1.81 6.09
N ASN A 218 24.23 -0.89 6.93
CA ASN A 218 23.78 0.51 6.99
C ASN A 218 23.88 1.27 5.67
N ASP A 219 24.77 0.86 4.77
CA ASP A 219 24.93 1.48 3.47
C ASP A 219 23.70 1.33 2.57
N PHE A 220 22.87 0.32 2.82
CA PHE A 220 21.59 0.13 2.17
C PHE A 220 20.44 0.90 2.81
N SER A 221 20.65 1.52 3.97
CA SER A 221 19.60 2.25 4.69
C SER A 221 19.33 3.59 4.03
N TYR A 222 18.05 3.98 4.00
CA TYR A 222 17.61 5.23 3.37
C TYR A 222 16.27 5.71 3.92
N THR A 223 15.95 6.96 3.61
CA THR A 223 14.63 7.57 3.83
C THR A 223 13.98 7.79 2.48
N ASP A 224 12.70 7.51 2.38
CA ASP A 224 11.89 7.80 1.21
C ASP A 224 10.72 8.72 1.53
N TRP A 225 10.16 9.34 0.51
CA TRP A 225 8.98 10.21 0.60
C TRP A 225 8.12 10.09 -0.65
N LYS A 226 6.83 10.34 -0.49
CA LYS A 226 5.87 10.36 -1.57
C LYS A 226 4.83 11.45 -1.32
N GLY A 227 4.44 12.15 -2.38
CA GLY A 227 3.36 13.13 -2.34
C GLY A 227 2.58 13.13 -3.65
N GLY A 228 1.26 13.31 -3.58
CA GLY A 228 0.46 13.30 -4.80
C GLY A 228 -1.04 13.47 -4.54
N VAL A 229 -1.79 13.19 -5.58
CA VAL A 229 -3.25 13.29 -5.58
C VAL A 229 -3.87 12.08 -6.26
N ALA A 230 -5.04 11.68 -5.79
CA ALA A 230 -5.89 10.71 -6.46
C ALA A 230 -7.33 11.23 -6.54
N ALA A 231 -8.07 10.80 -7.54
CA ALA A 231 -9.47 11.14 -7.71
C ALA A 231 -10.27 9.91 -8.13
N ASP A 232 -11.49 9.80 -7.63
CA ASP A 232 -12.46 8.82 -8.10
C ASP A 232 -13.10 9.35 -9.40
N VAL A 233 -12.90 8.66 -10.50
CA VAL A 233 -13.39 9.06 -11.82
C VAL A 233 -14.19 7.92 -12.42
N MET A 234 -15.51 8.11 -12.54
CA MET A 234 -16.43 7.10 -13.13
C MET A 234 -16.26 5.69 -12.54
N GLY A 235 -16.01 5.62 -11.21
CA GLY A 235 -15.88 4.36 -10.47
C GLY A 235 -14.55 3.66 -10.58
N VAL A 236 -13.51 4.32 -11.09
CA VAL A 236 -12.09 3.95 -10.94
C VAL A 236 -11.34 5.05 -10.22
N THR A 237 -10.26 4.72 -9.55
CA THR A 237 -9.36 5.70 -8.95
C THR A 237 -8.22 6.01 -9.91
N VAL A 238 -8.04 7.28 -10.24
CA VAL A 238 -6.92 7.78 -11.06
C VAL A 238 -5.99 8.58 -10.14
N GLY A 239 -4.70 8.30 -10.17
CA GLY A 239 -3.75 9.00 -9.31
C GLY A 239 -2.45 9.38 -10.01
N LEU A 240 -1.82 10.41 -9.45
CA LEU A 240 -0.47 10.85 -9.82
C LEU A 240 0.30 11.17 -8.54
N VAL A 241 1.42 10.50 -8.33
CA VAL A 241 2.29 10.72 -7.18
C VAL A 241 3.73 10.93 -7.63
N GLY A 242 4.42 11.87 -6.98
CA GLY A 242 5.87 12.00 -7.02
C GLY A 242 6.49 11.29 -5.82
N THR A 243 7.61 10.61 -6.00
CA THR A 243 8.33 9.91 -4.95
C THR A 243 9.84 10.05 -5.15
N GLY A 244 10.59 9.87 -4.07
CA GLY A 244 12.04 9.91 -4.11
C GLY A 244 12.66 9.39 -2.83
N THR A 245 13.98 9.21 -2.85
CA THR A 245 14.74 8.73 -1.70
C THR A 245 16.08 9.46 -1.56
N ASN A 246 16.74 9.26 -0.40
CA ASN A 246 18.15 9.58 -0.21
C ASN A 246 19.03 8.32 -0.26
N ALA A 247 18.55 7.25 -0.88
CA ALA A 247 19.30 6.01 -1.06
C ALA A 247 20.62 6.27 -1.81
N LYS A 248 21.68 5.59 -1.40
CA LYS A 248 22.99 5.75 -2.07
C LYS A 248 22.94 5.08 -3.44
N SER A 249 23.05 5.86 -4.51
CA SER A 249 23.02 5.39 -5.90
C SER A 249 23.97 4.20 -6.17
N ALA A 250 25.11 4.13 -5.46
CA ALA A 250 26.05 3.01 -5.58
C ALA A 250 25.44 1.64 -5.26
N PHE A 251 24.37 1.58 -4.45
CA PHE A 251 23.69 0.34 -4.06
C PHE A 251 22.34 0.14 -4.74
N TYR A 252 21.79 1.19 -5.36
CA TYR A 252 20.46 1.17 -5.98
C TYR A 252 20.48 1.47 -7.48
N THR A 253 21.66 1.51 -8.11
CA THR A 253 21.81 1.56 -9.56
C THR A 253 21.84 0.15 -10.12
N ASN A 254 20.93 -0.15 -11.05
CA ASN A 254 20.86 -1.45 -11.70
C ASN A 254 21.93 -1.67 -12.76
N SER A 255 21.99 -2.88 -13.34
CA SER A 255 22.99 -3.23 -14.38
C SER A 255 22.87 -2.43 -15.69
N TYR A 256 21.76 -1.69 -15.87
CA TYR A 256 21.57 -0.76 -17.00
C TYR A 256 22.04 0.67 -16.70
N GLY A 257 22.63 0.91 -15.53
CA GLY A 257 23.09 2.23 -15.11
C GLY A 257 21.98 3.15 -14.60
N LYS A 258 20.80 2.62 -14.28
CA LYS A 258 19.67 3.40 -13.80
C LYS A 258 19.61 3.41 -12.28
N ASP A 259 19.59 4.60 -11.67
CA ASP A 259 19.34 4.78 -10.24
C ASP A 259 17.85 4.63 -9.95
N LEU A 260 17.49 3.48 -9.34
CA LEU A 260 16.12 3.12 -9.03
C LEU A 260 15.53 3.88 -7.84
N GLY A 261 16.36 4.55 -7.04
CA GLY A 261 15.98 5.38 -5.89
C GLY A 261 15.86 6.87 -6.18
N SER A 262 16.12 7.30 -7.42
CA SER A 262 16.01 8.69 -7.85
C SER A 262 14.56 9.20 -7.78
N GLY A 263 14.38 10.53 -7.83
CA GLY A 263 13.05 11.15 -7.89
C GLY A 263 12.29 10.73 -9.15
N GLN A 264 11.03 10.26 -8.98
CA GLN A 264 10.24 9.71 -10.08
C GLN A 264 8.74 9.96 -9.87
N PHE A 265 7.96 9.80 -10.93
CA PHE A 265 6.51 9.91 -10.90
C PHE A 265 5.84 8.56 -11.19
N VAL A 266 4.70 8.34 -10.55
CA VAL A 266 3.82 7.21 -10.80
C VAL A 266 2.43 7.73 -11.12
N ALA A 267 1.95 7.45 -12.33
CA ALA A 267 0.54 7.61 -12.71
C ALA A 267 -0.13 6.23 -12.67
N TYR A 268 -1.38 6.18 -12.22
CA TYR A 268 -2.10 4.91 -12.13
C TYR A 268 -3.61 5.05 -12.32
N VAL A 269 -4.21 3.96 -12.75
CA VAL A 269 -5.66 3.74 -12.75
C VAL A 269 -5.92 2.41 -12.05
N GLN A 270 -6.81 2.42 -11.06
CA GLN A 270 -7.14 1.26 -10.24
C GLN A 270 -8.65 1.12 -10.06
N LYS A 271 -9.13 -0.12 -10.02
CA LYS A 271 -10.51 -0.48 -9.68
C LYS A 271 -10.54 -1.38 -8.46
N SER A 272 -11.41 -1.05 -7.51
CA SER A 272 -11.78 -1.92 -6.37
C SER A 272 -13.19 -2.48 -6.56
N PHE A 273 -13.43 -3.69 -6.03
CA PHE A 273 -14.68 -4.44 -6.15
C PHE A 273 -15.13 -4.96 -4.79
#